data_89c9a9f12106350de5298549332419cf
#
_entry.id   89c9a9f12106350de5298549332419cf
#
_cell.length_a   1.000
_cell.length_b   1.000
_cell.length_c   1.000
_cell.angle_alpha   90.00
_cell.angle_beta   90.00
_cell.angle_gamma   90.00
#
_symmetry.space_group_name_H-M   'P 1'
#
loop_
_entity.id
_entity.type
_entity.pdbx_description
1 polymer ?
#
loop_
_entity_poly.entity_id
_entity_poly.type
_entity_poly.pdbx_seq_one_letter_code
_entity_poly.pdbx_strand_id
1 'polypeptide(L)'
;AGSYKGTLDIMMYSDGTSDGVEIAKNFPQKVYLYKVNDETIKMELKNLSVIGLDFGTIAIDEAVVIENGDSYSFTGEQELDLTDKNLGKCNVKVVGEVKNDKMILNIEVAVPAPLNQTVKVTFAGNRLTGGESTAADITAFTFAEGMGGNSAVIIQPQINGTDITFMVADTTGTETLKTLIPTIAVSEKATVM
;
A
#
# COMPACT_ATOMS: atom_id res chain seq x y z
N ALA A 1 7.41 -17.54 5.17
CA ALA A 1 7.84 -16.20 4.79
C ALA A 1 7.57 -15.95 3.31
N GLY A 2 7.45 -14.69 2.89
CA GLY A 2 7.22 -14.30 1.50
C GLY A 2 6.53 -12.96 1.40
N SER A 3 6.35 -12.50 0.16
CA SER A 3 5.60 -11.29 -0.16
C SER A 3 4.27 -11.68 -0.77
N TYR A 4 3.23 -10.95 -0.42
CA TYR A 4 1.86 -11.19 -0.90
C TYR A 4 1.32 -9.90 -1.51
N LYS A 5 0.68 -10.01 -2.68
CA LYS A 5 0.00 -8.91 -3.36
C LYS A 5 -1.51 -9.18 -3.35
N GLY A 6 -2.27 -8.19 -2.98
CA GLY A 6 -3.73 -8.30 -2.87
C GLY A 6 -4.39 -6.95 -2.64
N THR A 7 -5.53 -6.98 -1.98
CA THR A 7 -6.31 -5.79 -1.67
C THR A 7 -6.64 -5.69 -0.19
N LEU A 8 -6.82 -4.47 0.28
CA LEU A 8 -7.30 -4.13 1.61
C LEU A 8 -8.74 -3.62 1.53
N ASP A 9 -9.54 -4.05 2.50
CA ASP A 9 -10.78 -3.37 2.88
C ASP A 9 -10.57 -2.75 4.26
N ILE A 10 -10.91 -1.48 4.43
CA ILE A 10 -10.63 -0.70 5.64
C ILE A 10 -11.93 -0.11 6.17
N MET A 11 -12.25 -0.43 7.41
CA MET A 11 -13.38 0.08 8.16
C MET A 11 -12.91 0.84 9.40
N MET A 12 -13.53 1.96 9.71
CA MET A 12 -13.26 2.75 10.91
C MET A 12 -14.49 2.79 11.80
N TYR A 13 -14.27 2.57 13.09
CA TYR A 13 -15.31 2.57 14.11
C TYR A 13 -14.99 3.65 15.14
N SER A 14 -15.95 4.49 15.46
CA SER A 14 -15.84 5.40 16.59
C SER A 14 -16.13 4.66 17.90
N ASP A 15 -15.57 5.15 19.00
CA ASP A 15 -15.78 4.55 20.32
C ASP A 15 -17.27 4.43 20.67
N GLY A 16 -17.67 3.26 21.16
CA GLY A 16 -19.05 2.97 21.57
C GLY A 16 -20.05 2.77 20.40
N THR A 17 -19.59 2.74 19.14
CA THR A 17 -20.47 2.50 17.99
C THR A 17 -20.21 1.11 17.37
N SER A 18 -21.32 0.47 16.92
CA SER A 18 -21.25 -0.77 16.13
C SER A 18 -21.17 -0.49 14.63
N ASP A 19 -21.52 0.71 14.21
CA ASP A 19 -21.61 1.08 12.81
C ASP A 19 -20.25 1.63 12.34
N GLY A 20 -19.57 0.86 11.47
CA GLY A 20 -18.31 1.25 10.87
C GLY A 20 -18.51 2.09 9.61
N VAL A 21 -17.58 2.99 9.36
CA VAL A 21 -17.47 3.75 8.12
C VAL A 21 -16.45 3.08 7.21
N GLU A 22 -16.83 2.77 5.97
CA GLU A 22 -15.91 2.26 4.96
C GLU A 22 -14.95 3.39 4.53
N ILE A 23 -13.66 3.18 4.77
CA ILE A 23 -12.60 4.14 4.42
C ILE A 23 -11.99 3.79 3.07
N ALA A 24 -11.80 2.50 2.80
CA ALA A 24 -11.30 2.02 1.52
C ALA A 24 -11.84 0.60 1.25
N LYS A 25 -12.04 0.29 -0.03
CA LYS A 25 -12.42 -1.03 -0.51
C LYS A 25 -11.59 -1.43 -1.69
N ASN A 26 -11.17 -2.71 -1.70
CA ASN A 26 -10.30 -3.25 -2.75
C ASN A 26 -9.03 -2.41 -2.99
N PHE A 27 -8.50 -1.76 -1.97
CA PHE A 27 -7.31 -0.92 -2.08
C PHE A 27 -6.07 -1.80 -2.31
N PRO A 28 -5.33 -1.64 -3.44
CA PRO A 28 -4.20 -2.50 -3.75
C PRO A 28 -3.06 -2.35 -2.74
N GLN A 29 -2.53 -3.45 -2.25
CA GLN A 29 -1.44 -3.43 -1.28
C GLN A 29 -0.58 -4.69 -1.34
N LYS A 30 0.64 -4.58 -0.78
CA LYS A 30 1.55 -5.70 -0.53
C LYS A 30 1.76 -5.89 0.97
N VAL A 31 1.80 -7.14 1.39
CA VAL A 31 2.17 -7.53 2.76
C VAL A 31 3.42 -8.40 2.69
N TYR A 32 4.35 -8.17 3.60
CA TYR A 32 5.63 -8.87 3.67
C TYR A 32 5.72 -9.68 4.95
N LEU A 33 6.08 -10.95 4.83
CA LEU A 33 6.34 -11.84 5.96
C LEU A 33 7.80 -12.27 5.93
N TYR A 34 8.55 -11.99 6.98
CA TYR A 34 9.95 -12.35 7.14
C TYR A 34 10.07 -13.41 8.25
N LYS A 35 10.83 -14.45 8.01
CA LYS A 35 11.14 -15.43 9.06
C LYS A 35 12.10 -14.80 10.07
N VAL A 36 11.72 -14.79 11.34
CA VAL A 36 12.59 -14.41 12.47
C VAL A 36 13.27 -15.67 13.03
N ASN A 37 12.47 -16.69 13.34
CA ASN A 37 12.91 -18.01 13.74
C ASN A 37 11.87 -19.06 13.34
N ASP A 38 11.92 -20.27 13.89
CA ASP A 38 10.98 -21.34 13.53
C ASP A 38 9.56 -21.14 14.06
N GLU A 39 9.39 -20.31 15.09
CA GLU A 39 8.12 -20.07 15.77
C GLU A 39 7.56 -18.67 15.53
N THR A 40 8.38 -17.75 15.00
CA THR A 40 7.98 -16.34 14.82
C THR A 40 8.34 -15.78 13.46
N ILE A 41 7.49 -14.84 13.02
CA ILE A 41 7.71 -14.05 11.82
C ILE A 41 7.58 -12.56 12.14
N LYS A 42 8.23 -11.73 11.35
CA LYS A 42 7.94 -10.31 11.26
C LYS A 42 6.94 -10.08 10.10
N MET A 43 5.90 -9.30 10.36
CA MET A 43 4.94 -8.84 9.35
C MET A 43 5.12 -7.36 9.11
N GLU A 44 5.13 -6.95 7.84
CA GLU A 44 5.14 -5.54 7.45
C GLU A 44 4.10 -5.24 6.38
N LEU A 45 3.38 -4.14 6.57
CA LEU A 45 2.53 -3.49 5.60
C LEU A 45 3.05 -2.06 5.43
N LYS A 46 3.72 -1.81 4.30
CA LYS A 46 4.49 -0.58 4.07
C LYS A 46 3.64 0.50 3.40
N ASN A 47 3.89 1.76 3.80
CA ASN A 47 3.33 2.95 3.17
C ASN A 47 1.79 2.92 3.10
N LEU A 48 1.15 2.49 4.19
CA LEU A 48 -0.31 2.52 4.26
C LEU A 48 -0.79 3.96 4.42
N SER A 49 -1.34 4.50 3.35
CA SER A 49 -1.97 5.82 3.35
C SER A 49 -3.28 5.74 2.58
N VAL A 50 -4.39 6.06 3.23
CA VAL A 50 -5.74 6.01 2.66
C VAL A 50 -6.53 7.22 3.11
N ILE A 51 -7.18 7.90 2.20
CA ILE A 51 -8.13 9.04 2.36
C ILE A 51 -7.88 9.87 3.64
N GLY A 52 -6.75 10.58 3.67
CA GLY A 52 -6.42 11.51 4.76
C GLY A 52 -5.86 10.85 6.03
N LEU A 53 -5.71 9.52 6.07
CA LEU A 53 -5.04 8.79 7.13
C LEU A 53 -3.72 8.23 6.62
N ASP A 54 -2.61 8.65 7.20
CA ASP A 54 -1.28 8.13 6.92
C ASP A 54 -0.79 7.32 8.13
N PHE A 55 -0.82 6.00 7.99
CA PHE A 55 -0.30 5.09 9.01
C PHE A 55 1.19 4.80 8.82
N GLY A 56 1.77 5.16 7.66
CA GLY A 56 3.14 4.80 7.34
C GLY A 56 3.32 3.28 7.21
N THR A 57 4.30 2.74 7.91
CA THR A 57 4.53 1.28 7.95
C THR A 57 3.95 0.68 9.21
N ILE A 58 3.01 -0.24 9.07
CA ILE A 58 2.52 -1.08 10.16
C ILE A 58 3.42 -2.33 10.19
N ALA A 59 4.12 -2.52 11.29
CA ALA A 59 4.98 -3.67 11.50
C ALA A 59 4.63 -4.39 12.80
N ILE A 60 4.70 -5.71 12.77
CA ILE A 60 4.69 -6.58 13.94
C ILE A 60 5.98 -7.40 13.88
N ASP A 61 6.90 -7.15 14.80
CA ASP A 61 8.25 -7.71 14.74
C ASP A 61 8.30 -9.19 15.12
N GLU A 62 7.40 -9.63 16.00
CA GLU A 62 7.34 -11.01 16.49
C GLU A 62 5.88 -11.51 16.51
N ALA A 63 5.38 -11.97 15.39
CA ALA A 63 4.10 -12.68 15.32
C ALA A 63 4.34 -14.19 15.48
N VAL A 64 3.63 -14.81 16.40
CA VAL A 64 3.73 -16.26 16.67
C VAL A 64 3.05 -17.04 15.57
N VAL A 65 3.73 -18.06 15.05
CA VAL A 65 3.25 -18.91 13.95
C VAL A 65 2.83 -20.27 14.51
N ILE A 66 1.68 -20.75 14.04
CA ILE A 66 1.18 -22.10 14.31
C ILE A 66 0.97 -22.81 12.97
N GLU A 67 1.60 -23.96 12.81
CA GLU A 67 1.41 -24.83 11.67
C GLU A 67 0.19 -25.72 11.88
N ASN A 68 -0.74 -25.71 10.90
CA ASN A 68 -1.99 -26.45 10.93
C ASN A 68 -2.11 -27.29 9.64
N GLY A 69 -1.30 -28.35 9.53
CA GLY A 69 -1.25 -29.18 8.31
C GLY A 69 -0.82 -28.39 7.10
N ASP A 70 -1.74 -28.14 6.16
CA ASP A 70 -1.44 -27.41 4.90
C ASP A 70 -1.53 -25.88 5.05
N SER A 71 -1.79 -25.37 6.25
CA SER A 71 -1.90 -23.93 6.50
C SER A 71 -1.00 -23.49 7.66
N TYR A 72 -0.69 -22.20 7.64
CA TYR A 72 0.04 -21.52 8.71
C TYR A 72 -0.82 -20.37 9.20
N SER A 73 -1.15 -20.33 10.48
CA SER A 73 -1.75 -19.18 11.12
C SER A 73 -0.70 -18.41 11.91
N PHE A 74 -0.89 -17.10 12.04
CA PHE A 74 -0.04 -16.28 12.87
C PHE A 74 -0.82 -15.18 13.59
N THR A 75 -0.36 -14.84 14.78
CA THR A 75 -0.95 -13.77 15.60
C THR A 75 0.15 -12.94 16.22
N GLY A 76 -0.10 -11.64 16.34
CA GLY A 76 0.83 -10.72 16.99
C GLY A 76 0.14 -9.48 17.50
N GLU A 77 0.77 -8.81 18.45
CA GLU A 77 0.32 -7.54 19.01
C GLU A 77 1.54 -6.66 19.28
N GLN A 78 1.46 -5.41 18.91
CA GLN A 78 2.55 -4.44 19.11
C GLN A 78 2.00 -3.03 19.28
N GLU A 79 2.58 -2.27 20.21
CA GLU A 79 2.36 -0.83 20.28
C GLU A 79 3.22 -0.14 19.21
N LEU A 80 2.60 0.66 18.35
CA LEU A 80 3.28 1.50 17.37
C LEU A 80 3.15 2.97 17.78
N ASP A 81 4.28 3.67 17.80
CA ASP A 81 4.28 5.12 18.00
C ASP A 81 4.03 5.83 16.66
N LEU A 82 2.82 6.33 16.48
CA LEU A 82 2.36 7.07 15.30
C LEU A 82 2.09 8.56 15.65
N THR A 83 2.80 9.08 16.64
CA THR A 83 2.63 10.46 17.12
C THR A 83 2.99 11.47 16.03
N ASP A 84 3.97 11.18 15.19
CA ASP A 84 4.35 11.99 14.02
C ASP A 84 3.24 12.05 12.95
N LYS A 85 2.30 11.11 12.98
CA LYS A 85 1.11 11.03 12.14
C LYS A 85 -0.16 11.59 12.80
N ASN A 86 -0.04 12.20 13.98
CA ASN A 86 -1.13 12.67 14.82
C ASN A 86 -2.11 11.56 15.29
N LEU A 87 -1.67 10.33 15.33
CA LEU A 87 -2.47 9.19 15.77
C LEU A 87 -2.11 8.72 17.18
N GLY A 88 -0.97 9.19 17.72
CA GLY A 88 -0.48 8.78 19.04
C GLY A 88 0.09 7.36 19.07
N LYS A 89 0.13 6.76 20.23
CA LYS A 89 0.58 5.38 20.43
C LYS A 89 -0.58 4.42 20.23
N CYS A 90 -0.56 3.70 19.12
CA CYS A 90 -1.63 2.80 18.71
C CYS A 90 -1.27 1.36 19.05
N ASN A 91 -2.21 0.63 19.66
CA ASN A 91 -2.06 -0.81 19.81
C ASN A 91 -2.55 -1.49 18.53
N VAL A 92 -1.68 -2.31 17.91
CA VAL A 92 -1.96 -3.03 16.67
C VAL A 92 -1.99 -4.52 16.97
N LYS A 93 -3.09 -5.17 16.60
CA LYS A 93 -3.28 -6.62 16.65
C LYS A 93 -3.40 -7.18 15.26
N VAL A 94 -2.76 -8.32 15.01
CA VAL A 94 -2.84 -9.02 13.74
C VAL A 94 -3.21 -10.48 13.94
N VAL A 95 -4.05 -10.97 13.03
CA VAL A 95 -4.37 -12.40 12.89
C VAL A 95 -4.35 -12.72 11.40
N GLY A 96 -3.49 -13.65 11.00
CA GLY A 96 -3.33 -14.03 9.61
C GLY A 96 -3.32 -15.54 9.40
N GLU A 97 -3.69 -15.93 8.21
CA GLU A 97 -3.62 -17.31 7.73
C GLU A 97 -3.03 -17.34 6.32
N VAL A 98 -2.13 -18.29 6.09
CA VAL A 98 -1.58 -18.60 4.77
C VAL A 98 -1.90 -20.04 4.43
N LYS A 99 -2.58 -20.25 3.31
CA LYS A 99 -2.92 -21.58 2.76
C LYS A 99 -2.85 -21.56 1.23
N ASN A 100 -2.16 -22.53 0.64
CA ASN A 100 -2.06 -22.65 -0.84
C ASN A 100 -1.64 -21.32 -1.51
N ASP A 101 -0.59 -20.68 -0.98
CA ASP A 101 -0.07 -19.39 -1.44
C ASP A 101 -1.08 -18.21 -1.37
N LYS A 102 -2.21 -18.40 -0.72
CA LYS A 102 -3.17 -17.32 -0.41
C LYS A 102 -2.99 -16.89 1.03
N MET A 103 -3.09 -15.59 1.27
CA MET A 103 -3.08 -15.00 2.60
C MET A 103 -4.37 -14.23 2.84
N ILE A 104 -4.94 -14.45 4.03
CA ILE A 104 -5.96 -13.59 4.63
C ILE A 104 -5.34 -13.02 5.89
N LEU A 105 -5.44 -11.70 6.08
CA LEU A 105 -4.88 -11.02 7.23
C LEU A 105 -5.91 -10.01 7.75
N ASN A 106 -6.16 -10.06 9.04
CA ASN A 106 -6.96 -9.07 9.77
C ASN A 106 -6.04 -8.27 10.68
N ILE A 107 -6.11 -6.95 10.59
CA ILE A 107 -5.38 -6.02 11.42
C ILE A 107 -6.39 -5.14 12.14
N GLU A 108 -6.21 -4.97 13.44
CA GLU A 108 -6.97 -4.03 14.24
C GLU A 108 -6.01 -3.01 14.84
N VAL A 109 -6.26 -1.73 14.58
CA VAL A 109 -5.49 -0.61 15.11
C VAL A 109 -6.37 0.17 16.07
N ALA A 110 -6.03 0.13 17.35
CA ALA A 110 -6.70 0.94 18.37
C ALA A 110 -6.01 2.30 18.46
N VAL A 111 -6.70 3.35 18.00
CA VAL A 111 -6.23 4.74 18.04
C VAL A 111 -6.72 5.37 19.35
N PRO A 112 -5.83 5.89 20.20
CA PRO A 112 -6.18 6.42 21.50
C PRO A 112 -6.88 7.76 21.45
N ALA A 113 -7.22 8.31 22.62
CA ALA A 113 -7.69 9.67 22.77
C ALA A 113 -6.73 10.69 22.12
N PRO A 114 -7.23 11.79 21.55
CA PRO A 114 -8.64 12.21 21.56
C PRO A 114 -9.53 11.57 20.49
N LEU A 115 -8.97 10.81 19.56
CA LEU A 115 -9.72 10.24 18.43
C LEU A 115 -10.62 9.07 18.87
N ASN A 116 -10.14 8.21 19.78
CA ASN A 116 -10.86 7.03 20.29
C ASN A 116 -11.53 6.24 19.16
N GLN A 117 -10.72 5.75 18.23
CA GLN A 117 -11.20 5.03 17.05
C GLN A 117 -10.56 3.66 16.95
N THR A 118 -11.26 2.74 16.36
CA THR A 118 -10.72 1.44 15.96
C THR A 118 -10.75 1.32 14.45
N VAL A 119 -9.60 1.09 13.85
CA VAL A 119 -9.48 0.83 12.41
C VAL A 119 -9.28 -0.67 12.20
N LYS A 120 -10.18 -1.28 11.41
CA LYS A 120 -10.10 -2.68 11.05
C LYS A 120 -9.75 -2.80 9.57
N VAL A 121 -8.69 -3.54 9.31
CA VAL A 121 -8.17 -3.77 7.95
C VAL A 121 -8.24 -5.26 7.68
N THR A 122 -8.86 -5.63 6.57
CA THR A 122 -8.83 -7.00 6.06
C THR A 122 -8.05 -7.03 4.76
N PHE A 123 -7.02 -7.86 4.68
CA PHE A 123 -6.24 -8.10 3.48
C PHE A 123 -6.54 -9.49 2.92
N ALA A 124 -6.70 -9.58 1.62
CA ALA A 124 -6.73 -10.84 0.88
C ALA A 124 -5.78 -10.77 -0.31
N GLY A 125 -4.84 -11.71 -0.41
CA GLY A 125 -3.82 -11.67 -1.44
C GLY A 125 -3.20 -13.02 -1.75
N ASN A 126 -2.42 -13.05 -2.84
CA ASN A 126 -1.68 -14.22 -3.27
C ASN A 126 -0.19 -13.98 -3.11
N ARG A 127 0.54 -15.07 -2.85
CA ARG A 127 1.99 -15.05 -2.75
C ARG A 127 2.60 -14.66 -4.09
N LEU A 128 3.60 -13.79 -4.02
CA LEU A 128 4.45 -13.46 -5.14
C LEU A 128 5.46 -14.59 -5.36
N THR A 129 5.48 -15.17 -6.55
CA THR A 129 6.23 -16.42 -6.85
C THR A 129 7.62 -16.17 -7.41
N GLY A 130 8.25 -15.05 -7.10
CA GLY A 130 9.66 -14.77 -7.41
C GLY A 130 9.97 -14.49 -8.89
N GLY A 131 8.98 -14.51 -9.73
CA GLY A 131 9.08 -14.05 -11.12
C GLY A 131 8.58 -12.62 -11.32
N GLU A 132 8.07 -12.00 -10.26
CA GLU A 132 7.57 -10.63 -10.31
C GLU A 132 8.70 -9.66 -9.96
N SER A 133 8.80 -8.59 -10.73
CA SER A 133 9.77 -7.54 -10.47
C SER A 133 9.47 -6.88 -9.12
N THR A 134 10.48 -6.69 -8.28
CA THR A 134 10.42 -5.80 -7.11
C THR A 134 10.68 -4.35 -7.50
N ALA A 135 11.15 -4.11 -8.72
CA ALA A 135 11.34 -2.78 -9.26
C ALA A 135 9.95 -2.17 -9.56
N ALA A 136 9.73 -0.97 -9.09
CA ALA A 136 8.52 -0.19 -9.31
C ALA A 136 8.88 1.16 -9.96
N ASP A 137 9.86 1.13 -10.86
CA ASP A 137 10.38 2.34 -11.49
C ASP A 137 9.60 2.66 -12.75
N ILE A 138 9.38 3.94 -12.99
CA ILE A 138 8.99 4.45 -14.30
C ILE A 138 10.27 4.48 -15.15
N THR A 139 10.32 3.64 -16.18
CA THR A 139 11.49 3.50 -17.06
C THR A 139 11.43 4.44 -18.26
N ALA A 140 10.23 4.86 -18.66
CA ALA A 140 10.04 5.91 -19.63
C ALA A 140 8.74 6.65 -19.37
N PHE A 141 8.75 7.94 -19.68
CA PHE A 141 7.59 8.81 -19.62
C PHE A 141 7.68 9.76 -20.82
N THR A 142 6.78 9.66 -21.77
CA THR A 142 6.82 10.41 -23.02
C THR A 142 5.45 10.96 -23.41
N PHE A 143 5.43 11.99 -24.24
CA PHE A 143 4.23 12.52 -24.87
C PHE A 143 4.33 12.32 -26.38
N ALA A 144 3.53 11.41 -26.93
CA ALA A 144 3.45 11.20 -28.37
C ALA A 144 2.74 12.36 -29.07
N GLU A 145 3.28 12.81 -30.20
CA GLU A 145 2.65 13.84 -31.00
C GLU A 145 1.27 13.42 -31.51
N GLY A 146 0.37 14.38 -31.66
CA GLY A 146 -0.98 14.15 -32.19
C GLY A 146 -1.97 13.55 -31.20
N MET A 147 -1.60 13.37 -29.93
CA MET A 147 -2.49 12.88 -28.89
C MET A 147 -2.85 14.00 -27.90
N GLY A 148 -4.15 14.26 -27.73
CA GLY A 148 -4.64 15.27 -26.79
C GLY A 148 -3.95 16.61 -26.93
N GLY A 149 -3.53 17.20 -25.78
CA GLY A 149 -2.76 18.45 -25.72
C GLY A 149 -1.26 18.29 -25.91
N ASN A 150 -0.75 17.11 -26.30
CA ASN A 150 0.68 16.80 -26.32
C ASN A 150 1.53 17.70 -27.23
N SER A 151 0.93 18.33 -28.24
CA SER A 151 1.61 19.32 -29.10
C SER A 151 2.11 20.56 -28.32
N ALA A 152 1.60 20.79 -27.11
CA ALA A 152 2.08 21.84 -26.22
C ALA A 152 3.42 21.51 -25.56
N VAL A 153 3.84 20.25 -25.55
CA VAL A 153 5.10 19.80 -24.92
C VAL A 153 6.27 20.14 -25.86
N ILE A 154 7.13 21.05 -25.43
CA ILE A 154 8.29 21.52 -26.22
C ILE A 154 9.60 20.84 -25.81
N ILE A 155 9.70 20.34 -24.57
CA ILE A 155 10.80 19.49 -24.11
C ILE A 155 10.19 18.23 -23.53
N GLN A 156 10.57 17.09 -24.11
CA GLN A 156 10.11 15.78 -23.65
C GLN A 156 10.56 15.48 -22.21
N PRO A 157 9.80 14.68 -21.46
CA PRO A 157 10.10 14.37 -20.09
C PRO A 157 11.47 13.75 -19.87
N GLN A 158 12.10 14.17 -18.78
CA GLN A 158 13.32 13.58 -18.24
C GLN A 158 13.01 13.04 -16.83
N ILE A 159 13.48 11.82 -16.56
CA ILE A 159 13.30 11.15 -15.27
C ILE A 159 14.61 11.35 -14.47
N ASN A 160 14.51 12.01 -13.31
CA ASN A 160 15.61 12.25 -12.41
C ASN A 160 15.24 11.72 -11.01
N GLY A 161 15.53 10.44 -10.74
CA GLY A 161 15.13 9.78 -9.49
C GLY A 161 13.61 9.68 -9.41
N THR A 162 13.00 10.38 -8.46
CA THR A 162 11.53 10.41 -8.24
C THR A 162 10.83 11.51 -9.03
N ASP A 163 11.57 12.39 -9.67
CA ASP A 163 11.03 13.56 -10.35
C ASP A 163 10.96 13.33 -11.86
N ILE A 164 9.84 13.75 -12.46
CA ILE A 164 9.66 13.78 -13.92
C ILE A 164 9.45 15.23 -14.32
N THR A 165 10.39 15.77 -15.08
CA THR A 165 10.35 17.17 -15.54
C THR A 165 10.19 17.25 -17.04
N PHE A 166 9.32 18.12 -17.50
CA PHE A 166 9.13 18.44 -18.92
C PHE A 166 8.74 19.91 -19.09
N MET A 167 8.78 20.43 -20.29
CA MET A 167 8.43 21.81 -20.55
C MET A 167 7.31 21.90 -21.57
N VAL A 168 6.38 22.79 -21.32
CA VAL A 168 5.31 23.17 -22.24
C VAL A 168 5.52 24.60 -22.74
N ALA A 169 4.90 24.95 -23.87
CA ALA A 169 4.98 26.30 -24.38
C ALA A 169 4.33 27.33 -23.42
N ASP A 170 4.92 28.51 -23.29
CA ASP A 170 4.44 29.57 -22.39
C ASP A 170 2.98 29.97 -22.61
N THR A 171 2.49 29.78 -23.83
CA THR A 171 1.11 30.09 -24.21
C THR A 171 0.12 28.97 -23.89
N THR A 172 0.58 27.87 -23.25
CA THR A 172 -0.26 26.71 -22.94
C THR A 172 -1.26 27.04 -21.85
N GLY A 173 -2.52 27.06 -22.19
CA GLY A 173 -3.61 27.27 -21.23
C GLY A 173 -3.85 26.05 -20.33
N THR A 174 -4.42 26.29 -19.14
CA THR A 174 -4.73 25.25 -18.15
C THR A 174 -5.60 24.12 -18.73
N GLU A 175 -6.53 24.43 -19.63
CA GLU A 175 -7.39 23.41 -20.25
C GLU A 175 -6.59 22.47 -21.16
N THR A 176 -5.61 22.99 -21.90
CA THR A 176 -4.71 22.14 -22.71
C THR A 176 -3.86 21.23 -21.82
N LEU A 177 -3.39 21.71 -20.66
CA LEU A 177 -2.62 20.89 -19.71
C LEU A 177 -3.43 19.69 -19.18
N LYS A 178 -4.74 19.86 -18.99
CA LYS A 178 -5.62 18.76 -18.57
C LYS A 178 -5.83 17.68 -19.63
N THR A 179 -5.52 17.97 -20.87
CA THR A 179 -5.66 17.04 -22.01
C THR A 179 -4.36 16.37 -22.41
N LEU A 180 -3.27 16.57 -21.67
CA LEU A 180 -2.01 15.85 -21.91
C LEU A 180 -2.20 14.35 -21.68
N ILE A 181 -1.73 13.55 -22.61
CA ILE A 181 -1.83 12.08 -22.57
C ILE A 181 -0.42 11.49 -22.60
N PRO A 182 0.14 11.13 -21.43
CA PRO A 182 1.46 10.51 -21.37
C PRO A 182 1.40 9.03 -21.80
N THR A 183 2.50 8.57 -22.37
CA THR A 183 2.82 7.14 -22.48
C THR A 183 3.83 6.81 -21.40
N ILE A 184 3.50 5.85 -20.53
CA ILE A 184 4.31 5.48 -19.38
C ILE A 184 4.80 4.05 -19.57
N ALA A 185 6.12 3.84 -19.53
CA ALA A 185 6.70 2.53 -19.43
C ALA A 185 7.22 2.33 -17.99
N VAL A 186 7.04 1.15 -17.46
CA VAL A 186 7.51 0.76 -16.12
C VAL A 186 8.47 -0.42 -16.23
N SER A 187 9.21 -0.68 -15.15
CA SER A 187 10.08 -1.84 -15.06
C SER A 187 9.32 -3.13 -15.38
N GLU A 188 10.05 -4.12 -15.92
CA GLU A 188 9.49 -5.41 -16.33
C GLU A 188 8.63 -6.01 -15.20
N LYS A 189 7.40 -6.45 -15.55
CA LYS A 189 6.39 -7.01 -14.64
C LYS A 189 5.80 -6.04 -13.59
N ALA A 190 6.12 -4.75 -13.66
CA ALA A 190 5.38 -3.72 -12.94
C ALA A 190 4.12 -3.32 -13.73
N THR A 191 3.14 -2.73 -13.06
CA THR A 191 1.92 -2.21 -13.67
C THR A 191 1.64 -0.81 -13.15
N VAL A 192 1.20 0.09 -14.04
CA VAL A 192 0.61 1.39 -13.68
C VAL A 192 -0.86 1.12 -13.32
N MET A 193 -1.27 1.58 -12.14
CA MET A 193 -2.67 1.48 -11.67
C MET A 193 -3.29 2.86 -11.61
#